data_038723213448a10c6cbb5ba62193686f
#
_entry.id   038723213448a10c6cbb5ba62193686f
#
_cell.length_a   1.000
_cell.length_b   1.000
_cell.length_c   1.000
_cell.angle_alpha   90.00
_cell.angle_beta   90.00
_cell.angle_gamma   90.00
#
_symmetry.space_group_name_H-M   'P 1'
#
loop_
_entity.id
_entity.type
_entity.pdbx_description
1 polymer ?
#
loop_
_entity_poly.entity_id
_entity_poly.type
_entity_poly.pdbx_seq_one_letter_code
_entity_poly.pdbx_strand_id
1 'polypeptide(L)'
;IALDTFPYPGGGTTCAALYMGVPVITLGDGRHGGDFGISILKNIGMEACCSYSVDEYVEKAILLASDWELLHDLHLQLRNIMEASPLMDKDGYMRDLENNYRKIWQNYLQGE
;
A
#
# COMPACT_ATOMS: atom_id res chain seq x y z
N ILE A 1 -0.24 4.69 15.29
CA ILE A 1 -0.93 4.40 14.02
C ILE A 1 -1.11 5.66 13.20
N ALA A 2 -1.23 5.53 11.90
CA ALA A 2 -1.62 6.61 11.01
C ALA A 2 -3.00 6.30 10.40
N LEU A 3 -3.81 7.33 10.27
CA LEU A 3 -5.12 7.27 9.64
C LEU A 3 -5.00 7.93 8.26
N ASP A 4 -5.15 7.12 7.22
CA ASP A 4 -5.07 7.63 5.85
C ASP A 4 -6.29 8.50 5.53
N THR A 5 -6.07 9.57 4.81
CA THR A 5 -7.14 10.52 4.48
C THR A 5 -8.00 10.02 3.32
N PHE A 6 -9.24 10.46 3.30
CA PHE A 6 -10.17 10.18 2.21
C PHE A 6 -11.01 11.46 1.92
N PRO A 7 -11.47 11.65 0.69
CA PRO A 7 -11.42 10.78 -0.49
C PRO A 7 -10.08 10.79 -1.23
N TYR A 8 -9.07 11.52 -0.75
CA TYR A 8 -7.74 11.59 -1.34
C TYR A 8 -6.72 10.99 -0.37
N PRO A 9 -6.30 9.72 -0.58
CA PRO A 9 -5.36 9.04 0.28
C PRO A 9 -3.92 9.52 0.09
N GLY A 10 -3.08 9.22 1.07
CA GLY A 10 -1.65 9.34 0.94
C GLY A 10 -1.06 8.32 -0.03
N GLY A 11 0.10 8.65 -0.58
CA GLY A 11 0.92 7.73 -1.40
C GLY A 11 2.33 7.67 -0.80
N GLY A 12 3.18 8.64 -1.12
CA GLY A 12 4.53 8.74 -0.55
C GLY A 12 4.53 8.88 0.97
N THR A 13 3.60 9.63 1.55
CA THR A 13 3.45 9.78 3.01
C THR A 13 3.04 8.47 3.66
N THR A 14 2.17 7.68 3.03
CA THR A 14 1.79 6.34 3.50
C THR A 14 2.99 5.40 3.51
N CYS A 15 3.76 5.35 2.43
CA CYS A 15 4.99 4.58 2.36
C CYS A 15 6.02 5.02 3.41
N ALA A 16 6.18 6.33 3.63
CA ALA A 16 7.09 6.87 4.64
C ALA A 16 6.67 6.44 6.06
N ALA A 17 5.38 6.50 6.39
CA ALA A 17 4.86 6.04 7.69
C ALA A 17 5.17 4.56 7.92
N LEU A 18 4.84 3.70 6.96
CA LEU A 18 5.10 2.26 7.02
C LEU A 18 6.60 1.96 7.16
N TYR A 19 7.45 2.65 6.39
CA TYR A 19 8.90 2.48 6.45
C TYR A 19 9.49 2.89 7.82
N MET A 20 8.86 3.85 8.48
CA MET A 20 9.20 4.27 9.85
C MET A 20 8.55 3.43 10.94
N GLY A 21 7.91 2.32 10.59
CA GLY A 21 7.29 1.40 11.55
C GLY A 21 5.93 1.86 12.08
N VAL A 22 5.26 2.76 11.36
CA VAL A 22 3.93 3.25 11.74
C VAL A 22 2.87 2.58 10.85
N PRO A 23 2.04 1.68 11.39
CA PRO A 23 0.98 1.04 10.61
C PRO A 23 -0.09 2.07 10.22
N VAL A 24 -0.66 1.87 9.04
CA VAL A 24 -1.64 2.77 8.42
C VAL A 24 -2.95 2.04 8.22
N ILE A 25 -4.07 2.64 8.62
CA ILE A 25 -5.42 2.20 8.24
C ILE A 25 -5.89 3.06 7.07
N THR A 26 -6.36 2.43 6.01
CA THR A 26 -6.84 3.12 4.80
C THR A 26 -8.26 2.76 4.45
N LEU A 27 -8.96 3.68 3.79
CA LEU A 27 -10.31 3.51 3.27
C LEU A 27 -10.28 3.59 1.75
N GLY A 28 -10.58 2.49 1.07
CA GLY A 28 -10.74 2.42 -0.37
C GLY A 28 -12.16 2.73 -0.81
N ASP A 29 -12.31 3.26 -2.02
CA ASP A 29 -13.60 3.61 -2.63
C ASP A 29 -13.81 3.01 -4.02
N GLY A 30 -12.91 2.14 -4.46
CA GLY A 30 -12.95 1.46 -5.76
C GLY A 30 -12.48 2.32 -6.93
N ARG A 31 -12.04 3.55 -6.70
CA ARG A 31 -11.45 4.41 -7.73
C ARG A 31 -9.94 4.34 -7.69
N HIS A 32 -9.29 4.43 -8.84
CA HIS A 32 -7.82 4.41 -8.92
C HIS A 32 -7.16 5.43 -7.97
N GLY A 33 -7.63 6.68 -7.99
CA GLY A 33 -7.09 7.73 -7.13
C GLY A 33 -7.44 7.58 -5.64
N GLY A 34 -8.50 6.82 -5.30
CA GLY A 34 -8.92 6.55 -3.93
C GLY A 34 -8.29 5.30 -3.31
N ASP A 35 -7.69 4.42 -4.13
CA ASP A 35 -7.22 3.11 -3.70
C ASP A 35 -5.68 3.01 -3.58
N PHE A 36 -4.94 4.11 -3.55
CA PHE A 36 -3.48 4.07 -3.36
C PHE A 36 -3.07 3.37 -2.06
N GLY A 37 -3.72 3.70 -0.94
CA GLY A 37 -3.46 3.06 0.35
C GLY A 37 -3.77 1.56 0.30
N ILE A 38 -4.88 1.17 -0.32
CA ILE A 38 -5.25 -0.24 -0.53
C ILE A 38 -4.15 -0.98 -1.29
N SER A 39 -3.68 -0.42 -2.41
CA SER A 39 -2.62 -1.02 -3.22
C SER A 39 -1.33 -1.18 -2.44
N ILE A 40 -0.90 -0.15 -1.72
CA ILE A 40 0.33 -0.17 -0.90
C ILE A 40 0.23 -1.28 0.16
N LEU A 41 -0.85 -1.29 0.96
CA LEU A 41 -1.02 -2.26 2.04
C LEU A 41 -1.12 -3.70 1.55
N LYS A 42 -1.81 -3.94 0.43
CA LYS A 42 -1.87 -5.29 -0.17
C LYS A 42 -0.49 -5.78 -0.62
N ASN A 43 0.34 -4.91 -1.19
CA ASN A 43 1.67 -5.29 -1.65
C ASN A 43 2.64 -5.64 -0.51
N ILE A 44 2.36 -5.23 0.70
CA ILE A 44 3.14 -5.58 1.90
C ILE A 44 2.45 -6.63 2.79
N GLY A 45 1.35 -7.22 2.34
CA GLY A 45 0.62 -8.27 3.08
C GLY A 45 -0.16 -7.76 4.28
N MET A 46 -0.57 -6.49 4.28
CA MET A 46 -1.32 -5.85 5.36
C MET A 46 -2.79 -5.57 4.98
N GLU A 47 -3.45 -6.49 4.31
CA GLU A 47 -4.87 -6.37 3.92
C GLU A 47 -5.80 -6.14 5.11
N ALA A 48 -5.43 -6.63 6.29
CA ALA A 48 -6.20 -6.40 7.52
C ALA A 48 -6.38 -4.91 7.86
N CYS A 49 -5.49 -4.05 7.37
CA CYS A 49 -5.54 -2.60 7.56
C CYS A 49 -6.30 -1.87 6.43
N CYS A 50 -6.80 -2.59 5.42
CA CYS A 50 -7.64 -2.05 4.35
C CYS A 50 -9.11 -2.06 4.79
N SER A 51 -9.84 -0.98 4.53
CA SER A 51 -11.27 -0.82 4.83
C SER A 51 -12.02 -0.39 3.58
N TYR A 52 -13.31 -0.69 3.51
CA TYR A 52 -14.18 -0.36 2.38
C TYR A 52 -15.47 0.35 2.82
N SER A 53 -15.60 0.63 4.11
CA SER A 53 -16.62 1.50 4.68
C SER A 53 -16.04 2.33 5.82
N VAL A 54 -16.69 3.44 6.13
CA VAL A 54 -16.26 4.31 7.24
C VAL A 54 -16.33 3.57 8.57
N ASP A 55 -17.37 2.76 8.77
CA ASP A 55 -17.52 1.99 10.01
C ASP A 55 -16.39 0.98 10.18
N GLU A 56 -16.05 0.26 9.12
CA GLU A 56 -14.91 -0.67 9.11
C GLU A 56 -13.57 0.05 9.36
N TYR A 57 -13.39 1.23 8.77
CA TYR A 57 -12.20 2.05 8.98
C TYR A 57 -12.02 2.45 10.45
N VAL A 58 -13.11 2.92 11.09
CA VAL A 58 -13.10 3.29 12.51
C VAL A 58 -12.88 2.06 13.40
N GLU A 59 -13.56 0.96 13.12
CA GLU A 59 -13.41 -0.28 13.89
C GLU A 59 -11.96 -0.80 13.87
N LYS A 60 -11.36 -0.89 12.68
CA LYS A 60 -9.97 -1.35 12.53
C LYS A 60 -8.97 -0.42 13.21
N ALA A 61 -9.20 0.90 13.14
CA ALA A 61 -8.37 1.87 13.84
C ALA A 61 -8.42 1.67 15.37
N ILE A 62 -9.60 1.46 15.93
CA ILE A 62 -9.78 1.21 17.37
C ILE A 62 -9.14 -0.12 17.77
N LEU A 63 -9.37 -1.19 17.02
CA LEU A 63 -8.80 -2.51 17.30
C LEU A 63 -7.27 -2.46 17.31
N LEU A 64 -6.67 -1.88 16.29
CA LEU A 64 -5.22 -1.76 16.19
C LEU A 64 -4.63 -0.87 17.29
N ALA A 65 -5.28 0.27 17.58
CA ALA A 65 -4.83 1.18 18.64
C ALA A 65 -4.91 0.58 20.05
N SER A 66 -5.75 -0.43 20.24
CA SER A 66 -5.94 -1.11 21.53
C SER A 66 -4.99 -2.29 21.74
N ASP A 67 -4.29 -2.74 20.69
CA ASP A 67 -3.36 -3.88 20.75
C ASP A 67 -1.91 -3.40 20.78
N TRP A 68 -1.40 -3.14 21.99
CA TRP A 68 -0.06 -2.61 22.21
C TRP A 68 1.06 -3.61 21.83
N GLU A 69 0.83 -4.90 21.97
CA GLU A 69 1.79 -5.93 21.60
C GLU A 69 1.94 -5.98 20.08
N LEU A 70 0.82 -6.02 19.35
CA LEU A 70 0.82 -5.98 17.89
C LEU A 70 1.45 -4.69 17.36
N LEU A 71 1.13 -3.54 17.96
CA LEU A 71 1.72 -2.26 17.56
C LEU A 71 3.23 -2.23 17.74
N HIS A 72 3.72 -2.78 18.84
CA HIS A 72 5.15 -2.88 19.09
C HIS A 72 5.84 -3.78 18.06
N ASP A 73 5.27 -4.95 17.80
CA ASP A 73 5.80 -5.88 16.80
C ASP A 73 5.80 -5.28 15.39
N LEU A 74 4.72 -4.63 14.99
CA LEU A 74 4.65 -3.93 13.71
C LEU A 74 5.70 -2.82 13.62
N HIS A 75 5.89 -2.05 14.69
CA HIS A 75 6.91 -1.00 14.73
C HIS A 75 8.32 -1.55 14.46
N LEU A 76 8.64 -2.71 14.98
CA LEU A 76 9.95 -3.36 14.79
C LEU A 76 10.09 -4.01 13.40
N GLN A 77 9.00 -4.50 12.81
CA GLN A 77 9.05 -5.36 11.63
C GLN A 77 8.70 -4.66 10.32
N LEU A 78 7.89 -3.59 10.34
CA LEU A 78 7.34 -2.96 9.13
C LEU A 78 8.41 -2.53 8.14
N ARG A 79 9.54 -2.02 8.58
CA ARG A 79 10.65 -1.66 7.68
C ARG A 79 11.15 -2.87 6.90
N ASN A 80 11.39 -3.97 7.57
CA ASN A 80 11.86 -5.21 6.94
C ASN A 80 10.79 -5.77 5.98
N ILE A 81 9.52 -5.69 6.36
CA ILE A 81 8.39 -6.08 5.51
C ILE A 81 8.35 -5.23 4.24
N MET A 82 8.51 -3.90 4.38
CA MET A 82 8.58 -2.98 3.23
C MET A 82 9.76 -3.32 2.30
N GLU A 83 10.96 -3.50 2.86
CA GLU A 83 12.18 -3.79 2.09
C GLU A 83 12.10 -5.13 1.34
N ALA A 84 11.41 -6.12 1.90
CA ALA A 84 11.18 -7.42 1.27
C ALA A 84 10.00 -7.43 0.28
N SER A 85 9.25 -6.35 0.18
CA SER A 85 8.03 -6.27 -0.63
C SER A 85 8.31 -5.88 -2.09
N PRO A 86 7.35 -6.14 -3.00
CA PRO A 86 7.43 -5.66 -4.38
C PRO A 86 7.57 -4.13 -4.51
N LEU A 87 7.15 -3.36 -3.50
CA LEU A 87 7.27 -1.90 -3.51
C LEU A 87 8.72 -1.41 -3.52
N MET A 88 9.65 -2.21 -3.00
CA MET A 88 11.08 -1.88 -2.92
C MET A 88 11.92 -2.64 -3.96
N ASP A 89 11.31 -3.52 -4.77
CA ASP A 89 11.97 -4.23 -5.88
C ASP A 89 12.11 -3.32 -7.10
N LYS A 90 13.05 -2.39 -7.04
CA LYS A 90 13.33 -1.45 -8.13
C LYS A 90 13.77 -2.15 -9.43
N ASP A 91 14.52 -3.23 -9.33
CA ASP A 91 15.03 -3.95 -10.49
C ASP A 91 13.91 -4.74 -11.18
N GLY A 92 13.01 -5.35 -10.42
CA GLY A 92 11.79 -5.98 -10.92
C GLY A 92 10.89 -4.97 -11.62
N TYR A 93 10.64 -3.84 -10.97
CA TYR A 93 9.86 -2.75 -11.56
C TYR A 93 10.44 -2.27 -12.91
N MET A 94 11.74 -2.04 -12.98
CA MET A 94 12.40 -1.60 -14.22
C MET A 94 12.31 -2.64 -15.33
N ARG A 95 12.50 -3.91 -15.02
CA ARG A 95 12.31 -4.99 -16.00
C ARG A 95 10.91 -5.04 -16.56
N ASP A 96 9.90 -4.93 -15.70
CA ASP A 96 8.49 -4.96 -16.10
C ASP A 96 8.11 -3.74 -16.93
N LEU A 97 8.60 -2.56 -16.55
CA LEU A 97 8.39 -1.32 -17.31
C LEU A 97 8.98 -1.41 -18.72
N GLU A 98 10.24 -1.83 -18.84
CA GLU A 98 10.90 -2.01 -20.13
C GLU A 98 10.20 -3.06 -21.00
N ASN A 99 9.78 -4.18 -20.43
CA ASN A 99 9.04 -5.21 -21.14
C ASN A 99 7.69 -4.71 -21.66
N ASN A 100 6.98 -3.90 -20.87
CA ASN A 100 5.72 -3.28 -21.29
C ASN A 100 5.94 -2.26 -22.43
N TYR A 101 6.99 -1.45 -22.37
CA TYR A 101 7.34 -0.57 -23.49
C TYR A 101 7.63 -1.34 -24.77
N ARG A 102 8.41 -2.45 -24.69
CA ARG A 102 8.64 -3.31 -25.87
C ARG A 102 7.38 -3.90 -26.43
N LYS A 103 6.44 -4.36 -25.58
CA LYS A 103 5.13 -4.87 -26.01
C LYS A 103 4.30 -3.79 -26.70
N ILE A 104 4.19 -2.61 -26.12
CA ILE A 104 3.45 -1.50 -26.70
C ILE A 104 4.02 -1.14 -28.07
N TRP A 105 5.34 -1.08 -28.20
CA TRP A 105 6.00 -0.81 -29.46
C TRP A 105 5.74 -1.90 -30.51
N GLN A 106 5.82 -3.16 -30.14
CA GLN A 106 5.52 -4.27 -31.03
C GLN A 106 4.06 -4.24 -31.53
N ASN A 107 3.09 -3.99 -30.63
CA ASN A 107 1.70 -3.87 -30.98
C ASN A 107 1.48 -2.70 -31.97
N TYR A 108 2.09 -1.56 -31.72
CA TYR A 108 2.03 -0.41 -32.61
C TYR A 108 2.53 -0.74 -34.01
N LEU A 109 3.67 -1.46 -34.13
CA LEU A 109 4.21 -1.88 -35.42
C LEU A 109 3.33 -2.88 -36.16
N GLN A 110 2.52 -3.66 -35.45
CA GLN A 110 1.57 -4.63 -36.01
C GLN A 110 0.21 -4.02 -36.34
N GLY A 111 0.00 -2.73 -36.03
CA GLY A 111 -1.24 -2.01 -36.28
C GLY A 111 -2.37 -2.29 -35.29
N GLU A 112 -2.01 -2.77 -34.11
CA GLU A 112 -2.93 -2.99 -33.00
C GLU A 112 -2.96 -1.83 -32.00
#